data_5f757d8ec623077fac8793839db03afa
#
_entry.id   5f757d8ec623077fac8793839db03afa
#
_cell.length_a   1.000
_cell.length_b   1.000
_cell.length_c   1.000
_cell.angle_alpha   90.00
_cell.angle_beta   90.00
_cell.angle_gamma   90.00
#
_symmetry.space_group_name_H-M   'P 1'
#
loop_
_entity.id
_entity.type
_entity.pdbx_description
1 polymer ?
#
loop_
_entity_poly.entity_id
_entity_poly.type
_entity_poly.pdbx_seq_one_letter_code
_entity_poly.pdbx_strand_id
1 'polypeptide(L)'
;MEEGQLMLASLLRREVRDAKDREVGHLEDLAFDLAARPPVATDIAVHLEWTDRVGELLLPRPVEDIVLLLPWSEVEALEPEAVYLRHEHPRFEVSSSEGKLLLRRDVLNKQMVDAEGNRLQRVDAVILKREGVLLFLEGLQVGMEWFPAGKRMERLVGKLRRRYNRAGEANVIPYEAIVRVDEEALVIRT
;
A
#
# COMPACT_ATOMS: atom_id res chain seq x y z
N MET A 1 -12.34 12.98 12.85
CA MET A 1 -11.39 12.03 12.23
C MET A 1 -12.23 11.02 11.46
N GLU A 2 -12.10 11.01 10.15
CA GLU A 2 -12.93 10.15 9.32
C GLU A 2 -12.43 8.71 9.37
N GLU A 3 -13.26 7.80 9.85
CA GLU A 3 -13.13 6.38 9.61
C GLU A 3 -13.70 6.09 8.23
N GLY A 4 -12.97 5.39 7.38
CA GLY A 4 -13.48 5.10 6.04
C GLY A 4 -12.60 4.15 5.27
N GLN A 5 -13.22 3.57 4.24
CA GLN A 5 -12.54 2.77 3.24
C GLN A 5 -11.88 3.70 2.21
N LEU A 6 -10.67 3.37 1.80
CA LEU A 6 -9.94 4.10 0.76
C LEU A 6 -9.10 3.15 -0.10
N MET A 7 -8.79 3.58 -1.30
CA MET A 7 -7.93 2.83 -2.21
C MET A 7 -6.47 3.26 -2.04
N LEU A 8 -5.52 2.33 -2.11
CA LEU A 8 -4.09 2.65 -2.14
C LEU A 8 -3.78 3.75 -3.16
N ALA A 9 -4.35 3.65 -4.36
CA ALA A 9 -4.14 4.62 -5.44
C ALA A 9 -4.48 6.07 -5.06
N SER A 10 -5.43 6.29 -4.13
CA SER A 10 -5.79 7.62 -3.66
C SER A 10 -4.78 8.22 -2.68
N LEU A 11 -3.90 7.42 -2.13
CA LEU A 11 -2.82 7.85 -1.25
C LEU A 11 -1.52 8.11 -2.01
N LEU A 12 -1.26 7.31 -3.05
CA LEU A 12 -0.04 7.44 -3.84
C LEU A 12 0.07 8.84 -4.45
N ARG A 13 1.29 9.36 -4.50
CA ARG A 13 1.66 10.69 -4.98
C ARG A 13 1.15 11.87 -4.15
N ARG A 14 0.56 11.63 -2.97
CA ARG A 14 0.31 12.72 -2.01
C ARG A 14 1.62 13.33 -1.58
N GLU A 15 1.62 14.64 -1.41
CA GLU A 15 2.75 15.33 -0.80
C GLU A 15 3.06 14.76 0.58
N VAL A 16 4.33 14.66 0.90
CA VAL A 16 4.80 14.33 2.26
C VAL A 16 5.47 15.58 2.83
N ARG A 17 4.96 16.07 3.96
CA ARG A 17 5.42 17.29 4.62
C ARG A 17 6.00 16.99 5.99
N ASP A 18 7.06 17.69 6.33
CA ASP A 18 7.69 17.56 7.64
C ASP A 18 6.95 18.39 8.72
N ALA A 19 7.40 18.29 9.98
CA ALA A 19 6.82 19.01 11.11
C ALA A 19 6.86 20.56 11.00
N LYS A 20 7.59 21.09 10.02
CA LYS A 20 7.64 22.54 9.70
C LYS A 20 6.85 22.88 8.43
N ASP A 21 5.98 21.98 7.99
CA ASP A 21 5.17 22.12 6.76
C ASP A 21 6.03 22.30 5.47
N ARG A 22 7.25 21.77 5.48
CA ARG A 22 8.11 21.77 4.31
C ARG A 22 7.88 20.50 3.53
N GLU A 23 7.80 20.61 2.23
CA GLU A 23 7.72 19.47 1.33
C GLU A 23 9.00 18.63 1.42
N VAL A 24 8.84 17.34 1.64
CA VAL A 24 9.92 16.34 1.69
C VAL A 24 9.96 15.55 0.39
N GLY A 25 8.80 15.33 -0.21
CA GLY A 25 8.62 14.54 -1.42
C GLY A 25 7.20 14.01 -1.52
N HIS A 26 7.03 12.87 -2.21
CA HIS A 26 5.72 12.26 -2.44
C HIS A 26 5.65 10.82 -1.92
N LEU A 27 4.45 10.41 -1.49
CA LEU A 27 4.18 9.04 -1.08
C LEU A 27 4.27 8.10 -2.30
N GLU A 28 5.25 7.22 -2.28
CA GLU A 28 5.53 6.26 -3.36
C GLU A 28 4.87 4.90 -3.11
N ASP A 29 4.90 4.42 -1.87
CA ASP A 29 4.35 3.11 -1.49
C ASP A 29 4.08 3.04 0.02
N LEU A 30 3.43 1.96 0.44
CA LEU A 30 3.17 1.63 1.84
C LEU A 30 3.67 0.22 2.14
N ALA A 31 4.43 0.05 3.22
CA ALA A 31 4.81 -1.25 3.72
C ALA A 31 3.81 -1.76 4.77
N PHE A 32 3.52 -3.06 4.72
CA PHE A 32 2.56 -3.73 5.59
C PHE A 32 3.14 -4.98 6.25
N ASP A 33 2.74 -5.21 7.49
CA ASP A 33 2.94 -6.50 8.16
C ASP A 33 1.73 -7.40 7.90
N LEU A 34 1.91 -8.43 7.07
CA LEU A 34 0.88 -9.43 6.79
C LEU A 34 0.70 -10.46 7.92
N ALA A 35 1.59 -10.51 8.90
CA ALA A 35 1.43 -11.39 10.07
C ALA A 35 0.42 -10.81 11.08
N ALA A 36 0.28 -9.50 11.14
CA ALA A 36 -0.76 -8.84 11.92
C ALA A 36 -2.17 -9.21 11.44
N ARG A 37 -3.15 -9.14 12.32
CA ARG A 37 -4.55 -9.46 12.02
C ARG A 37 -5.49 -8.41 12.62
N PRO A 38 -6.02 -7.48 11.84
CA PRO A 38 -5.79 -7.25 10.39
C PRO A 38 -4.35 -6.79 10.11
N PRO A 39 -3.85 -6.99 8.86
CA PRO A 39 -2.57 -6.45 8.45
C PRO A 39 -2.55 -4.92 8.56
N VAL A 40 -1.48 -4.36 9.08
CA VAL A 40 -1.34 -2.94 9.40
C VAL A 40 -0.14 -2.33 8.69
N ALA A 41 -0.23 -1.05 8.35
CA ALA A 41 0.88 -0.29 7.79
C ALA A 41 2.01 -0.16 8.83
N THR A 42 3.22 -0.48 8.42
CA THR A 42 4.43 -0.40 9.24
C THR A 42 5.36 0.71 8.83
N ASP A 43 5.33 1.10 7.55
CA ASP A 43 6.18 2.15 7.02
C ASP A 43 5.54 2.83 5.82
N ILE A 44 6.04 4.04 5.51
CA ILE A 44 5.77 4.74 4.26
C ILE A 44 7.04 4.82 3.43
N ALA A 45 6.93 4.61 2.12
CA ALA A 45 7.99 4.86 1.17
C ALA A 45 7.79 6.25 0.57
N VAL A 46 8.75 7.13 0.76
CA VAL A 46 8.73 8.53 0.30
C VAL A 46 9.74 8.70 -0.81
N HIS A 47 9.26 9.07 -1.98
CA HIS A 47 10.10 9.51 -3.08
C HIS A 47 10.50 10.96 -2.84
N LEU A 48 11.80 11.21 -2.63
CA LEU A 48 12.31 12.55 -2.41
C LEU A 48 12.36 13.31 -3.72
N GLU A 49 11.70 14.47 -3.78
CA GLU A 49 11.94 15.41 -4.85
C GLU A 49 13.24 16.15 -4.59
N TRP A 50 14.17 15.93 -5.49
CA TRP A 50 15.45 16.62 -5.48
C TRP A 50 15.31 18.02 -6.10
N THR A 51 14.60 18.90 -5.43
CA THR A 51 14.55 20.30 -5.83
C THR A 51 15.66 21.07 -5.14
N ASP A 52 16.58 21.62 -5.92
CA ASP A 52 17.50 22.78 -5.71
C ASP A 52 18.09 23.09 -4.31
N ARG A 53 17.70 22.42 -3.26
CA ARG A 53 18.19 22.67 -1.89
C ARG A 53 19.45 21.93 -1.52
N VAL A 54 20.00 21.13 -2.42
CA VAL A 54 21.30 20.46 -2.26
C VAL A 54 22.42 21.27 -2.90
N GLY A 55 22.21 22.55 -3.09
CA GLY A 55 23.25 23.49 -3.51
C GLY A 55 24.48 23.55 -2.59
N GLU A 56 24.45 22.91 -1.44
CA GLU A 56 25.59 22.82 -0.51
C GLU A 56 26.30 21.46 -0.50
N LEU A 57 25.75 20.44 -1.14
CA LEU A 57 26.46 19.16 -1.32
C LEU A 57 26.79 18.97 -2.81
N LEU A 58 28.00 19.36 -3.18
CA LEU A 58 28.60 19.12 -4.50
C LEU A 58 28.73 17.61 -4.77
N LEU A 59 27.66 16.96 -5.18
CA LEU A 59 27.69 15.59 -5.69
C LEU A 59 27.68 15.63 -7.23
N PRO A 60 28.71 15.10 -7.90
CA PRO A 60 28.89 15.24 -9.36
C PRO A 60 28.14 14.19 -10.18
N ARG A 61 26.98 13.67 -9.73
CA ARG A 61 26.17 12.68 -10.48
C ARG A 61 24.70 13.03 -10.44
N PRO A 62 23.94 12.75 -11.51
CA PRO A 62 22.48 12.73 -11.43
C PRO A 62 22.13 11.68 -10.37
N VAL A 63 21.58 12.12 -9.26
CA VAL A 63 21.18 11.22 -8.18
C VAL A 63 19.95 10.50 -8.68
N GLU A 64 20.01 9.18 -8.72
CA GLU A 64 18.85 8.32 -8.95
C GLU A 64 17.76 8.66 -7.94
N ASP A 65 16.50 8.52 -8.35
CA ASP A 65 15.34 8.74 -7.49
C ASP A 65 15.53 8.06 -6.14
N ILE A 66 15.65 8.85 -5.08
CA ILE A 66 15.86 8.32 -3.74
C ILE A 66 14.49 8.04 -3.11
N VAL A 67 14.23 6.79 -2.80
CA VAL A 67 13.08 6.40 -2.00
C VAL A 67 13.53 6.10 -0.57
N LEU A 68 13.05 6.88 0.38
CA LEU A 68 13.23 6.62 1.80
C LEU A 68 12.06 5.83 2.36
N LEU A 69 12.37 4.81 3.15
CA LEU A 69 11.37 4.08 3.92
C LEU A 69 11.38 4.61 5.36
N LEU A 70 10.28 5.24 5.76
CA LEU A 70 10.12 5.83 7.09
C LEU A 70 9.14 4.99 7.90
N PRO A 71 9.44 4.66 9.18
CA PRO A 71 8.54 3.89 10.02
C PRO A 71 7.22 4.63 10.21
N TRP A 72 6.14 3.89 10.41
CA TRP A 72 4.80 4.47 10.59
C TRP A 72 4.71 5.42 11.79
N SER A 73 5.60 5.26 12.78
CA SER A 73 5.73 6.18 13.92
C SER A 73 6.08 7.62 13.52
N GLU A 74 6.67 7.82 12.34
CA GLU A 74 6.94 9.16 11.79
C GLU A 74 5.68 9.84 11.25
N VAL A 75 4.59 9.09 10.98
CA VAL A 75 3.36 9.67 10.46
C VAL A 75 2.57 10.32 11.60
N GLU A 76 2.35 11.63 11.50
CA GLU A 76 1.52 12.42 12.42
C GLU A 76 0.07 12.45 11.97
N ALA A 77 -0.15 12.74 10.68
CA ALA A 77 -1.48 12.85 10.10
C ALA A 77 -1.53 12.43 8.63
N LEU A 78 -2.71 11.91 8.24
CA LEU A 78 -3.06 11.61 6.86
C LEU A 78 -4.19 12.53 6.46
N GLU A 79 -3.88 13.59 5.72
CA GLU A 79 -4.89 14.52 5.21
C GLU A 79 -5.18 14.23 3.73
N PRO A 80 -6.29 14.74 3.16
CA PRO A 80 -6.64 14.48 1.76
C PRO A 80 -5.53 14.88 0.76
N GLU A 81 -4.82 15.97 1.04
CA GLU A 81 -3.81 16.55 0.16
C GLU A 81 -2.39 16.08 0.50
N ALA A 82 -2.10 15.79 1.77
CA ALA A 82 -0.74 15.52 2.22
C ALA A 82 -0.68 14.50 3.37
N VAL A 83 0.49 13.90 3.51
CA VAL A 83 0.92 13.12 4.68
C VAL A 83 1.86 13.99 5.49
N TYR A 84 1.55 14.19 6.76
CA TYR A 84 2.37 14.99 7.67
C TYR A 84 3.23 14.10 8.55
N LEU A 85 4.51 14.46 8.64
CA LEU A 85 5.49 13.76 9.46
C LEU A 85 5.69 14.47 10.81
N ARG A 86 6.00 13.68 11.81
CA ARG A 86 6.20 14.11 13.21
C ARG A 86 7.48 14.91 13.43
N HIS A 87 8.53 14.59 12.69
CA HIS A 87 9.82 15.22 12.80
C HIS A 87 10.17 16.08 11.58
N GLU A 88 11.13 16.96 11.74
CA GLU A 88 11.66 17.77 10.64
C GLU A 88 12.79 17.02 9.88
N HIS A 89 12.83 17.20 8.57
CA HIS A 89 13.97 16.72 7.76
C HIS A 89 15.27 17.47 8.18
N PRO A 90 16.43 16.80 8.33
CA PRO A 90 16.73 15.39 8.03
C PRO A 90 16.70 14.45 9.26
N ARG A 91 15.92 14.75 10.29
CA ARG A 91 15.91 14.02 11.56
C ARG A 91 14.97 12.80 11.55
N PHE A 92 14.63 12.30 10.37
CA PHE A 92 13.77 11.12 10.26
C PHE A 92 14.52 9.84 10.65
N GLU A 93 13.81 8.95 11.30
CA GLU A 93 14.21 7.56 11.39
C GLU A 93 13.98 6.89 10.04
N VAL A 94 14.98 6.14 9.53
CA VAL A 94 14.89 5.44 8.25
C VAL A 94 14.90 3.94 8.48
N SER A 95 13.91 3.26 7.93
CA SER A 95 13.77 1.81 8.01
C SER A 95 14.51 1.10 6.87
N SER A 96 14.91 -0.17 7.11
CA SER A 96 15.35 -1.04 6.03
C SER A 96 14.14 -1.54 5.23
N SER A 97 14.29 -1.68 3.92
CA SER A 97 13.28 -2.30 3.05
C SER A 97 13.35 -3.83 3.02
N GLU A 98 14.39 -4.42 3.63
CA GLU A 98 14.59 -5.86 3.62
C GLU A 98 13.46 -6.59 4.36
N GLY A 99 12.87 -7.58 3.69
CA GLY A 99 11.78 -8.39 4.24
C GLY A 99 10.43 -7.68 4.37
N LYS A 100 10.31 -6.41 3.96
CA LYS A 100 9.04 -5.68 3.99
C LYS A 100 8.24 -5.85 2.72
N LEU A 101 6.92 -6.04 2.87
CA LEU A 101 5.98 -6.10 1.77
C LEU A 101 5.49 -4.70 1.44
N LEU A 102 5.79 -4.23 0.25
CA LEU A 102 5.34 -2.96 -0.30
C LEU A 102 4.11 -3.17 -1.19
N LEU A 103 3.00 -2.52 -0.87
CA LEU A 103 1.71 -2.80 -1.51
C LEU A 103 1.69 -2.48 -3.01
N ARG A 104 2.27 -1.35 -3.41
CA ARG A 104 2.34 -0.99 -4.84
C ARG A 104 3.28 -1.92 -5.60
N ARG A 105 4.48 -2.16 -5.06
CA ARG A 105 5.52 -2.97 -5.70
C ARG A 105 5.17 -4.45 -5.73
N ASP A 106 4.68 -4.99 -4.61
CA ASP A 106 4.60 -6.43 -4.40
C ASP A 106 3.18 -6.99 -4.52
N VAL A 107 2.13 -6.15 -4.45
CA VAL A 107 0.73 -6.59 -4.45
C VAL A 107 -0.04 -6.05 -5.65
N LEU A 108 0.06 -4.76 -5.95
CA LEU A 108 -0.68 -4.16 -7.07
C LEU A 108 -0.21 -4.77 -8.39
N ASN A 109 -1.13 -5.09 -9.28
CA ASN A 109 -0.87 -5.79 -10.56
C ASN A 109 -0.30 -7.22 -10.43
N LYS A 110 -0.12 -7.74 -9.21
CA LYS A 110 0.40 -9.09 -8.99
C LYS A 110 -0.56 -10.14 -9.54
N GLN A 111 0.00 -11.17 -10.16
CA GLN A 111 -0.77 -12.35 -10.59
C GLN A 111 -1.22 -13.13 -9.35
N MET A 112 -2.52 -13.35 -9.21
CA MET A 112 -3.04 -14.24 -8.18
C MET A 112 -3.09 -15.68 -8.66
N VAL A 113 -2.85 -16.60 -7.72
CA VAL A 113 -3.02 -18.03 -7.92
C VAL A 113 -3.83 -18.63 -6.77
N ASP A 114 -4.55 -19.71 -7.05
CA ASP A 114 -5.20 -20.51 -6.00
C ASP A 114 -4.20 -21.43 -5.28
N ALA A 115 -4.66 -22.16 -4.27
CA ALA A 115 -3.81 -23.06 -3.49
C ALA A 115 -3.20 -24.20 -4.35
N GLU A 116 -3.84 -24.54 -5.46
CA GLU A 116 -3.38 -25.54 -6.44
C GLU A 116 -2.42 -24.96 -7.50
N GLY A 117 -2.12 -23.66 -7.44
CA GLY A 117 -1.24 -22.97 -8.38
C GLY A 117 -1.90 -22.55 -9.69
N ASN A 118 -3.23 -22.66 -9.80
CA ASN A 118 -3.93 -22.20 -11.01
C ASN A 118 -3.98 -20.66 -11.04
N ARG A 119 -3.66 -20.10 -12.20
CA ARG A 119 -3.74 -18.65 -12.41
C ARG A 119 -5.18 -18.15 -12.34
N LEU A 120 -5.36 -17.09 -11.62
CA LEU A 120 -6.61 -16.33 -11.50
C LEU A 120 -6.47 -15.00 -12.26
N GLN A 121 -6.96 -13.91 -11.69
CA GLN A 121 -6.75 -12.56 -12.21
C GLN A 121 -5.59 -11.85 -11.50
N ARG A 122 -5.22 -10.69 -12.01
CA ARG A 122 -4.30 -9.78 -11.31
C ARG A 122 -5.06 -8.94 -10.30
N VAL A 123 -4.34 -8.40 -9.34
CA VAL A 123 -4.86 -7.41 -8.40
C VAL A 123 -5.00 -6.07 -9.12
N ASP A 124 -6.22 -5.55 -9.21
CA ASP A 124 -6.51 -4.27 -9.86
C ASP A 124 -6.39 -3.09 -8.90
N ALA A 125 -6.81 -3.28 -7.64
CA ALA A 125 -6.66 -2.27 -6.61
C ALA A 125 -6.48 -2.90 -5.23
N VAL A 126 -5.88 -2.14 -4.31
CA VAL A 126 -5.74 -2.49 -2.90
C VAL A 126 -6.66 -1.60 -2.10
N ILE A 127 -7.50 -2.21 -1.27
CA ILE A 127 -8.48 -1.53 -0.42
C ILE A 127 -7.94 -1.50 1.00
N LEU A 128 -7.92 -0.30 1.56
CA LEU A 128 -7.46 -0.01 2.90
C LEU A 128 -8.62 0.49 3.76
N LYS A 129 -8.56 0.21 5.04
CA LYS A 129 -9.43 0.81 6.06
C LYS A 129 -8.60 1.79 6.89
N ARG A 130 -9.09 3.01 7.05
CA ARG A 130 -8.48 4.04 7.90
C ARG A 130 -9.18 4.07 9.25
N GLU A 131 -8.40 4.05 10.32
CA GLU A 131 -8.85 4.29 11.69
C GLU A 131 -7.91 5.33 12.35
N GLY A 132 -8.34 6.57 12.37
CA GLY A 132 -7.48 7.68 12.77
C GLY A 132 -6.30 7.85 11.81
N VAL A 133 -5.08 7.71 12.32
CA VAL A 133 -3.84 7.70 11.53
C VAL A 133 -3.49 6.30 11.01
N LEU A 134 -4.03 5.23 11.60
CA LEU A 134 -3.68 3.86 11.23
C LEU A 134 -4.36 3.45 9.92
N LEU A 135 -3.64 2.64 9.13
CA LEU A 135 -4.14 2.02 7.93
C LEU A 135 -4.06 0.50 8.04
N PHE A 136 -5.17 -0.16 7.74
CA PHE A 136 -5.29 -1.61 7.73
C PHE A 136 -5.60 -2.09 6.31
N LEU A 137 -5.05 -3.24 5.93
CA LEU A 137 -5.43 -3.89 4.69
C LEU A 137 -6.81 -4.52 4.86
N GLU A 138 -7.78 -4.11 4.06
CA GLU A 138 -9.13 -4.66 4.07
C GLU A 138 -9.30 -5.77 3.03
N GLY A 139 -8.78 -5.55 1.83
CA GLY A 139 -8.87 -6.52 0.76
C GLY A 139 -8.23 -6.07 -0.55
N LEU A 140 -8.42 -6.92 -1.55
CA LEU A 140 -7.90 -6.75 -2.90
C LEU A 140 -9.06 -6.74 -3.89
N GLN A 141 -9.15 -5.71 -4.72
CA GLN A 141 -10.14 -5.64 -5.79
C GLN A 141 -9.64 -6.37 -7.03
N VAL A 142 -10.54 -7.12 -7.67
CA VAL A 142 -10.30 -7.88 -8.89
C VAL A 142 -11.44 -7.65 -9.89
N GLY A 143 -11.09 -7.28 -11.12
CA GLY A 143 -12.09 -6.91 -12.14
C GLY A 143 -12.64 -5.51 -11.93
N MET A 144 -12.26 -4.60 -12.80
CA MET A 144 -12.83 -3.25 -12.88
C MET A 144 -14.05 -3.25 -13.82
N GLU A 145 -14.86 -2.19 -13.79
CA GLU A 145 -16.05 -2.04 -14.66
C GLU A 145 -15.73 -2.28 -16.15
N TRP A 146 -14.54 -1.88 -16.59
CA TRP A 146 -14.06 -2.06 -17.98
C TRP A 146 -13.52 -3.44 -18.30
N PHE A 147 -13.15 -4.23 -17.27
CA PHE A 147 -12.68 -5.60 -17.37
C PHE A 147 -13.34 -6.45 -16.28
N PRO A 148 -14.58 -6.86 -16.47
CA PRO A 148 -15.31 -7.61 -15.46
C PRO A 148 -14.57 -8.93 -15.13
N ALA A 149 -14.60 -9.31 -13.89
CA ALA A 149 -14.07 -10.57 -13.43
C ALA A 149 -14.75 -11.72 -14.19
N GLY A 150 -13.97 -12.64 -14.72
CA GLY A 150 -14.51 -13.81 -15.40
C GLY A 150 -15.36 -14.67 -14.44
N LYS A 151 -16.30 -15.45 -14.97
CA LYS A 151 -17.25 -16.28 -14.18
C LYS A 151 -16.61 -17.15 -13.10
N ARG A 152 -15.35 -17.59 -13.30
CA ARG A 152 -14.58 -18.34 -12.30
C ARG A 152 -14.21 -17.48 -11.10
N MET A 153 -13.77 -16.25 -11.36
CA MET A 153 -13.41 -15.28 -10.32
C MET A 153 -14.64 -14.83 -9.54
N GLU A 154 -15.74 -14.55 -10.21
CA GLU A 154 -17.01 -14.17 -9.55
C GLU A 154 -17.50 -15.26 -8.58
N ARG A 155 -17.40 -16.54 -8.98
CA ARG A 155 -17.74 -17.66 -8.09
C ARG A 155 -16.80 -17.76 -6.89
N LEU A 156 -15.51 -17.54 -7.11
CA LEU A 156 -14.49 -17.56 -6.04
C LEU A 156 -14.75 -16.44 -5.05
N VAL A 157 -14.88 -15.20 -5.53
CA VAL A 157 -15.19 -14.03 -4.67
C VAL A 157 -16.50 -14.27 -3.91
N GLY A 158 -17.54 -14.82 -4.56
CA GLY A 158 -18.79 -15.16 -3.90
C GLY A 158 -18.64 -16.22 -2.80
N LYS A 159 -17.73 -17.19 -2.95
CA LYS A 159 -17.40 -18.17 -1.89
C LYS A 159 -16.66 -17.50 -0.72
N LEU A 160 -15.65 -16.71 -1.02
CA LEU A 160 -14.85 -16.01 -0.01
C LEU A 160 -15.69 -15.03 0.80
N ARG A 161 -16.56 -14.25 0.16
CA ARG A 161 -17.50 -13.35 0.84
C ARG A 161 -18.38 -14.10 1.85
N ARG A 162 -18.94 -15.23 1.46
CA ARG A 162 -19.75 -16.08 2.37
C ARG A 162 -18.91 -16.64 3.51
N ARG A 163 -17.69 -17.12 3.21
CA ARG A 163 -16.81 -17.72 4.21
C ARG A 163 -16.37 -16.75 5.29
N TYR A 164 -16.06 -15.50 4.89
CA TYR A 164 -15.55 -14.48 5.82
C TYR A 164 -16.61 -13.47 6.26
N ASN A 165 -17.88 -13.76 5.96
CA ASN A 165 -19.03 -12.90 6.35
C ASN A 165 -18.82 -11.41 6.01
N ARG A 166 -18.20 -11.13 4.85
CA ARG A 166 -17.98 -9.77 4.35
C ARG A 166 -19.16 -9.35 3.49
N ALA A 167 -20.05 -8.50 4.03
CA ALA A 167 -21.08 -7.80 3.27
C ALA A 167 -20.44 -6.60 2.57
N GLY A 168 -19.69 -6.84 1.50
CA GLY A 168 -18.97 -5.80 0.80
C GLY A 168 -19.19 -5.83 -0.70
N GLU A 169 -18.45 -4.98 -1.39
CA GLU A 169 -18.51 -4.79 -2.82
C GLU A 169 -18.27 -6.09 -3.61
N ALA A 170 -18.91 -6.19 -4.76
CA ALA A 170 -18.62 -7.24 -5.73
C ALA A 170 -17.12 -7.15 -6.11
N ASN A 171 -16.46 -8.30 -6.27
CA ASN A 171 -15.08 -8.41 -6.73
C ASN A 171 -13.99 -8.02 -5.72
N VAL A 172 -14.29 -8.03 -4.42
CA VAL A 172 -13.27 -7.85 -3.37
C VAL A 172 -12.89 -9.20 -2.75
N ILE A 173 -11.60 -9.49 -2.72
CA ILE A 173 -10.99 -10.61 -2.00
C ILE A 173 -10.56 -10.07 -0.63
N PRO A 174 -11.12 -10.56 0.47
CA PRO A 174 -10.75 -10.09 1.80
C PRO A 174 -9.32 -10.50 2.16
N TYR A 175 -8.63 -9.70 2.97
CA TYR A 175 -7.24 -9.96 3.36
C TYR A 175 -7.05 -11.35 4.02
N GLU A 176 -8.07 -11.86 4.70
CA GLU A 176 -8.05 -13.17 5.34
C GLU A 176 -7.87 -14.33 4.36
N ALA A 177 -8.18 -14.11 3.09
CA ALA A 177 -7.96 -15.08 2.04
C ALA A 177 -6.52 -15.08 1.52
N ILE A 178 -5.71 -14.06 1.82
CA ILE A 178 -4.30 -14.01 1.43
C ILE A 178 -3.53 -15.01 2.27
N VAL A 179 -2.86 -15.95 1.61
CA VAL A 179 -2.02 -16.97 2.25
C VAL A 179 -0.59 -16.46 2.35
N ARG A 180 -0.05 -15.98 1.22
CA ARG A 180 1.30 -15.43 1.11
C ARG A 180 1.44 -14.58 -0.15
N VAL A 181 2.46 -13.74 -0.16
CA VAL A 181 2.88 -12.98 -1.33
C VAL A 181 4.31 -13.39 -1.66
N ASP A 182 4.51 -13.96 -2.84
CA ASP A 182 5.81 -14.37 -3.36
C ASP A 182 6.27 -13.37 -4.44
N GLU A 183 7.50 -13.49 -4.92
CA GLU A 183 8.03 -12.63 -6.00
C GLU A 183 7.19 -12.73 -7.27
N GLU A 184 6.72 -13.93 -7.63
CA GLU A 184 5.99 -14.18 -8.87
C GLU A 184 4.46 -14.06 -8.73
N ALA A 185 3.90 -14.40 -7.58
CA ALA A 185 2.46 -14.51 -7.41
C ALA A 185 1.99 -14.19 -5.99
N LEU A 186 0.72 -13.84 -5.88
CA LEU A 186 -0.04 -13.73 -4.65
C LEU A 186 -0.93 -14.98 -4.52
N VAL A 187 -0.71 -15.77 -3.47
CA VAL A 187 -1.44 -17.00 -3.21
C VAL A 187 -2.66 -16.73 -2.35
N ILE A 188 -3.83 -17.13 -2.81
CA ILE A 188 -5.08 -16.99 -2.07
C ILE A 188 -5.69 -18.35 -1.73
N ARG A 189 -6.39 -18.39 -0.62
CA ARG A 189 -7.18 -19.55 -0.20
C ARG A 189 -8.48 -19.60 -1.01
N THR A 190 -8.81 -20.77 -1.52
CA THR A 190 -10.05 -21.03 -2.28
C THR A 190 -11.09 -21.79 -1.47
#